data_98a20aaa6cdf5bb69f7feef708589587
#
_entry.id   98a20aaa6cdf5bb69f7feef708589587
#
_cell.length_a   1.000
_cell.length_b   1.000
_cell.length_c   1.000
_cell.angle_alpha   90.00
_cell.angle_beta   90.00
_cell.angle_gamma   90.00
#
_symmetry.space_group_name_H-M   'P 1'
#
loop_
_entity.id
_entity.type
_entity.pdbx_description
1 polymer ?
#
loop_
_entity_poly.entity_id
_entity_poly.type
_entity_poly.pdbx_seq_one_letter_code
_entity_poly.pdbx_strand_id
1 'polypeptide(L)'
;LKTHSNRRALITTHMGLGPRDKPEEAQDYFDAPKGRMQWKKCHGDRGNTPQQMWDKCFRKHPNLFMICCGDQSRTQAMHQTSSVEHGNLVHEVLSDYGSNGLRVMRFVPQKNRIEVRTWIPSKNKFCKSTKIVPDVDEHQFNLRYDMTAELKQ
;
A
#
# COMPACT_ATOMS: atom_id res chain seq x y z
N LEU A 1 -0.59 5.59 16.57
CA LEU A 1 -1.94 5.70 16.02
C LEU A 1 -2.96 6.04 17.12
N LYS A 2 -3.00 5.26 18.20
CA LYS A 2 -3.96 5.44 19.32
C LYS A 2 -3.84 6.82 20.00
N THR A 3 -2.64 7.28 20.30
CA THR A 3 -2.37 8.57 20.96
C THR A 3 -2.88 9.78 20.17
N HIS A 4 -3.02 9.64 18.84
CA HIS A 4 -3.47 10.68 17.93
C HIS A 4 -4.68 10.21 17.12
N SER A 5 -5.65 9.60 17.78
CA SER A 5 -6.85 9.04 17.11
C SER A 5 -7.70 10.11 16.42
N ASN A 6 -7.58 11.36 16.84
CA ASN A 6 -8.23 12.52 16.22
C ASN A 6 -7.52 13.05 14.95
N ARG A 7 -6.44 12.41 14.51
CA ARG A 7 -5.70 12.78 13.30
C ARG A 7 -5.72 11.63 12.29
N ARG A 8 -5.85 11.96 11.02
CA ARG A 8 -5.71 10.99 9.94
C ARG A 8 -4.28 10.48 9.89
N ALA A 9 -4.13 9.17 9.78
CA ALA A 9 -2.83 8.52 9.78
C ALA A 9 -2.52 7.88 8.43
N LEU A 10 -1.32 8.17 7.93
CA LEU A 10 -0.68 7.47 6.83
C LEU A 10 0.57 6.78 7.36
N ILE A 11 0.77 5.54 6.98
CA ILE A 11 1.96 4.76 7.34
C ILE A 11 2.83 4.57 6.10
N THR A 12 4.13 4.77 6.27
CA THR A 12 5.13 4.30 5.31
C THR A 12 5.94 3.20 5.96
N THR A 13 6.14 2.12 5.23
CA THR A 13 6.95 0.99 5.70
C THR A 13 7.75 0.42 4.54
N HIS A 14 8.88 -0.19 4.82
CA HIS A 14 9.71 -0.82 3.80
C HIS A 14 8.91 -1.93 3.11
N MET A 15 8.32 -2.83 3.90
CA MET A 15 7.51 -3.92 3.40
C MET A 15 6.15 -3.92 4.10
N GLY A 16 5.07 -3.95 3.36
CA GLY A 16 3.76 -3.77 3.98
C GLY A 16 2.56 -4.35 3.25
N LEU A 17 2.67 -4.64 1.97
CA LEU A 17 1.54 -5.10 1.17
C LEU A 17 1.71 -6.55 0.76
N GLY A 18 0.68 -7.33 0.99
CA GLY A 18 0.52 -8.69 0.51
C GLY A 18 -0.97 -9.02 0.34
N PRO A 19 -1.31 -10.11 -0.36
CA PRO A 19 -2.70 -10.50 -0.54
C PRO A 19 -3.37 -10.78 0.81
N ARG A 20 -4.54 -10.18 1.03
CA ARG A 20 -5.33 -10.34 2.25
C ARG A 20 -6.27 -11.55 2.18
N ASP A 21 -6.54 -12.02 0.99
CA ASP A 21 -7.37 -13.18 0.69
C ASP A 21 -6.64 -14.52 0.88
N LYS A 22 -5.33 -14.48 1.13
CA LYS A 22 -4.50 -15.67 1.35
C LYS A 22 -3.71 -15.57 2.67
N PRO A 23 -4.38 -15.50 3.82
CA PRO A 23 -3.73 -15.23 5.10
C PRO A 23 -2.71 -16.30 5.52
N GLU A 24 -2.91 -17.57 5.17
CA GLU A 24 -1.97 -18.65 5.48
C GLU A 24 -0.68 -18.52 4.69
N GLU A 25 -0.77 -18.17 3.42
CA GLU A 25 0.39 -17.90 2.57
C GLU A 25 1.08 -16.58 2.96
N ALA A 26 0.30 -15.58 3.35
CA ALA A 26 0.81 -14.27 3.72
C ALA A 26 1.53 -14.24 5.08
N GLN A 27 1.41 -15.28 5.90
CA GLN A 27 2.18 -15.37 7.15
C GLN A 27 3.68 -15.57 6.90
N ASP A 28 4.02 -16.36 5.89
CA ASP A 28 5.41 -16.73 5.57
C ASP A 28 5.86 -16.21 4.21
N TYR A 29 4.96 -15.76 3.36
CA TYR A 29 5.22 -15.42 1.97
C TYR A 29 4.58 -14.11 1.55
N PHE A 30 5.24 -13.46 0.61
CA PHE A 30 4.67 -12.44 -0.26
C PHE A 30 4.48 -13.03 -1.64
N ASP A 31 3.25 -13.18 -2.08
CA ASP A 31 2.97 -13.47 -3.46
C ASP A 31 3.13 -12.20 -4.29
N ALA A 32 4.01 -12.26 -5.25
CA ALA A 32 4.20 -11.24 -6.26
C ALA A 32 3.92 -11.85 -7.63
N PRO A 33 3.51 -11.07 -8.65
CA PRO A 33 3.25 -11.56 -10.00
C PRO A 33 4.39 -12.39 -10.61
N LYS A 34 5.62 -12.14 -10.19
CA LYS A 34 6.82 -12.84 -10.70
C LYS A 34 7.71 -13.41 -9.60
N GLY A 35 7.14 -13.82 -8.52
CA GLY A 35 7.90 -14.47 -7.48
C GLY A 35 7.35 -14.26 -6.09
N ARG A 36 7.85 -15.06 -5.21
CA ARG A 36 7.44 -15.15 -3.82
C ARG A 36 8.63 -14.87 -2.94
N MET A 37 8.46 -14.01 -1.95
CA MET A 37 9.45 -13.84 -0.90
C MET A 37 9.05 -14.65 0.33
N GLN A 38 9.95 -15.48 0.79
CA GLN A 38 9.78 -16.25 2.01
C GLN A 38 10.33 -15.46 3.20
N TRP A 39 9.45 -14.99 4.07
CA TRP A 39 9.80 -14.13 5.21
C TRP A 39 10.88 -14.76 6.10
N LYS A 40 10.65 -16.00 6.56
CA LYS A 40 11.58 -16.70 7.46
C LYS A 40 12.97 -16.89 6.86
N LYS A 41 13.05 -17.11 5.55
CA LYS A 41 14.34 -17.26 4.86
C LYS A 41 15.12 -15.93 4.85
N CYS A 42 14.42 -14.80 4.72
CA CYS A 42 15.05 -13.49 4.63
C CYS A 42 15.29 -12.85 6.00
N HIS A 43 14.38 -13.05 6.96
CA HIS A 43 14.34 -12.31 8.23
C HIS A 43 14.41 -13.22 9.46
N GLY A 44 14.35 -14.56 9.30
CA GLY A 44 14.27 -15.51 10.40
C GLY A 44 12.97 -15.34 11.20
N ASP A 45 13.05 -15.53 12.51
CA ASP A 45 11.91 -15.38 13.43
C ASP A 45 11.74 -13.95 13.96
N ARG A 46 12.49 -12.99 13.41
CA ARG A 46 12.46 -11.59 13.85
C ARG A 46 11.41 -10.78 13.10
N GLY A 47 10.77 -9.88 13.83
CA GLY A 47 9.81 -8.94 13.27
C GLY A 47 8.42 -9.55 13.01
N ASN A 48 7.63 -8.85 12.24
CA ASN A 48 6.29 -9.26 11.86
C ASN A 48 6.16 -9.20 10.34
N THR A 49 5.52 -10.21 9.77
CA THR A 49 5.10 -10.16 8.37
C THR A 49 4.08 -9.05 8.16
N PRO A 50 3.86 -8.59 6.94
CA PRO A 50 2.80 -7.60 6.64
C PRO A 50 1.42 -8.05 7.10
N GLN A 51 1.09 -9.33 6.96
CA GLN A 51 -0.18 -9.84 7.49
C GLN A 51 -0.23 -9.75 9.00
N GLN A 52 0.84 -10.10 9.70
CA GLN A 52 0.91 -9.95 11.15
C GLN A 52 0.86 -8.49 11.60
N MET A 53 1.48 -7.57 10.88
CA MET A 53 1.37 -6.12 11.16
C MET A 53 -0.07 -5.64 10.97
N TRP A 54 -0.75 -6.11 9.93
CA TRP A 54 -2.15 -5.83 9.70
C TRP A 54 -3.01 -6.32 10.88
N ASP A 55 -2.91 -7.60 11.23
CA ASP A 55 -3.75 -8.22 12.24
C ASP A 55 -3.47 -7.72 13.66
N LYS A 56 -2.21 -7.52 14.00
CA LYS A 56 -1.81 -7.09 15.33
C LYS A 56 -2.02 -5.59 15.58
N CYS A 57 -1.92 -4.77 14.53
CA CYS A 57 -1.91 -3.32 14.67
C CYS A 57 -2.86 -2.62 13.71
N PHE A 58 -2.62 -2.67 12.41
CA PHE A 58 -3.17 -1.69 11.47
C PHE A 58 -4.70 -1.73 11.39
N ARG A 59 -5.29 -2.91 11.30
CA ARG A 59 -6.76 -3.08 11.23
C ARG A 59 -7.53 -2.59 12.45
N LYS A 60 -6.85 -2.29 13.54
CA LYS A 60 -7.45 -1.85 14.81
C LYS A 60 -7.55 -0.33 14.95
N HIS A 61 -7.12 0.42 13.95
CA HIS A 61 -7.04 1.87 14.05
C HIS A 61 -7.98 2.57 13.06
N PRO A 62 -9.08 3.18 13.56
CA PRO A 62 -10.06 3.83 12.70
C PRO A 62 -9.52 5.08 11.97
N ASN A 63 -8.46 5.67 12.48
CA ASN A 63 -7.83 6.85 11.87
C ASN A 63 -6.80 6.53 10.79
N LEU A 64 -6.43 5.26 10.59
CA LEU A 64 -5.55 4.84 9.50
C LEU A 64 -6.35 4.82 8.20
N PHE A 65 -5.84 5.49 7.16
CA PHE A 65 -6.48 5.52 5.84
C PHE A 65 -5.58 5.05 4.71
N MET A 66 -4.26 5.02 4.93
CA MET A 66 -3.31 4.65 3.88
C MET A 66 -2.06 3.98 4.43
N ILE A 67 -1.58 2.98 3.70
CA ILE A 67 -0.28 2.34 3.91
C ILE A 67 0.48 2.39 2.59
N CYS A 68 1.69 2.94 2.60
CA CYS A 68 2.60 2.96 1.48
C CYS A 68 3.81 2.07 1.77
N CYS A 69 4.18 1.23 0.81
CA CYS A 69 5.31 0.31 0.98
C CYS A 69 6.10 0.10 -0.32
N GLY A 70 7.24 -0.54 -0.20
CA GLY A 70 8.13 -0.96 -1.28
C GLY A 70 8.65 -2.37 -1.07
N ASP A 71 9.94 -2.57 -1.34
CA ASP A 71 10.71 -3.83 -1.16
C ASP A 71 10.14 -5.05 -1.91
N GLN A 72 9.48 -4.79 -3.03
CA GLN A 72 8.98 -5.84 -3.90
C GLN A 72 9.22 -5.52 -5.38
N SER A 73 10.49 -5.44 -5.75
CA SER A 73 10.90 -5.09 -7.12
C SER A 73 10.33 -6.01 -8.20
N ARG A 74 9.99 -7.24 -7.85
CA ARG A 74 9.33 -8.21 -8.76
C ARG A 74 7.83 -7.96 -8.91
N THR A 75 7.21 -7.23 -8.00
CA THR A 75 5.82 -6.77 -8.09
C THR A 75 5.75 -5.39 -8.72
N GLN A 76 6.68 -4.51 -8.40
CA GLN A 76 6.81 -3.11 -8.82
C GLN A 76 5.67 -2.19 -8.41
N ALA A 77 4.45 -2.52 -8.74
CA ALA A 77 3.27 -1.73 -8.44
C ALA A 77 2.09 -2.63 -8.12
N MET A 78 1.35 -2.25 -7.11
CA MET A 78 0.10 -2.89 -6.72
C MET A 78 -0.67 -1.93 -5.84
N HIS A 79 -2.00 -1.95 -5.92
CA HIS A 79 -2.82 -1.28 -4.93
C HIS A 79 -4.02 -2.15 -4.57
N GLN A 80 -4.46 -2.02 -3.34
CA GLN A 80 -5.68 -2.66 -2.84
C GLN A 80 -6.33 -1.80 -1.76
N THR A 81 -7.55 -2.16 -1.40
CA THR A 81 -8.28 -1.53 -0.30
C THR A 81 -8.74 -2.60 0.66
N SER A 82 -8.43 -2.42 1.93
CA SER A 82 -8.77 -3.36 2.99
C SER A 82 -9.68 -2.71 4.02
N SER A 83 -10.67 -3.46 4.50
CA SER A 83 -11.56 -3.01 5.58
C SER A 83 -10.90 -3.25 6.94
N VAL A 84 -11.00 -2.27 7.83
CA VAL A 84 -10.59 -2.39 9.22
C VAL A 84 -11.76 -2.77 10.14
N GLU A 85 -11.47 -3.08 11.40
CA GLU A 85 -12.47 -3.51 12.38
C GLU A 85 -13.60 -2.49 12.61
N HIS A 86 -13.32 -1.21 12.42
CA HIS A 86 -14.28 -0.11 12.60
C HIS A 86 -15.05 0.26 11.31
N GLY A 87 -14.88 -0.52 10.24
CA GLY A 87 -15.62 -0.36 8.98
C GLY A 87 -15.10 0.73 8.05
N ASN A 88 -14.04 1.44 8.40
CA ASN A 88 -13.37 2.33 7.44
C ASN A 88 -12.45 1.53 6.50
N LEU A 89 -12.11 2.13 5.38
CA LEU A 89 -11.26 1.56 4.37
C LEU A 89 -9.83 2.10 4.50
N VAL A 90 -8.85 1.21 4.35
CA VAL A 90 -7.43 1.56 4.25
C VAL A 90 -6.95 1.26 2.84
N HIS A 91 -6.43 2.28 2.18
CA HIS A 91 -5.77 2.13 0.89
C HIS A 91 -4.34 1.65 1.10
N GLU A 92 -3.98 0.58 0.43
CA GLU A 92 -2.65 0.01 0.50
C GLU A 92 -1.99 0.14 -0.87
N VAL A 93 -0.84 0.79 -0.93
CA VAL A 93 -0.16 1.15 -2.17
C VAL A 93 1.30 0.70 -2.11
N LEU A 94 1.66 -0.23 -2.99
CA LEU A 94 3.02 -0.67 -3.20
C LEU A 94 3.62 0.08 -4.39
N SER A 95 4.85 0.56 -4.22
CA SER A 95 5.60 1.24 -5.28
C SER A 95 7.09 0.91 -5.15
N ASP A 96 7.57 -0.02 -5.98
CA ASP A 96 8.97 -0.42 -6.04
C ASP A 96 9.48 -0.51 -7.49
N TYR A 97 9.65 0.65 -8.09
CA TYR A 97 10.15 0.77 -9.47
C TYR A 97 11.68 0.80 -9.56
N GLY A 98 12.36 0.55 -8.45
CA GLY A 98 13.79 0.78 -8.33
C GLY A 98 14.12 2.28 -8.47
N SER A 99 15.22 2.59 -9.15
CA SER A 99 15.65 3.99 -9.35
C SER A 99 14.91 4.73 -10.47
N ASN A 100 13.93 4.12 -11.12
CA ASN A 100 13.36 4.64 -12.37
C ASN A 100 11.87 4.95 -12.32
N GLY A 101 11.31 5.12 -11.15
CA GLY A 101 9.90 5.50 -11.00
C GLY A 101 9.64 6.31 -9.75
N LEU A 102 8.92 7.41 -9.91
CA LEU A 102 8.46 8.25 -8.81
C LEU A 102 6.94 8.20 -8.75
N ARG A 103 6.41 7.68 -7.65
CA ARG A 103 4.97 7.71 -7.38
C ARG A 103 4.60 9.04 -6.72
N VAL A 104 3.72 9.78 -7.38
CA VAL A 104 3.20 11.06 -6.92
C VAL A 104 1.76 10.87 -6.47
N MET A 105 1.43 11.36 -5.30
CA MET A 105 0.07 11.37 -4.75
C MET A 105 -0.39 12.82 -4.58
N ARG A 106 -1.49 13.16 -5.24
CA ARG A 106 -2.13 14.46 -5.13
C ARG A 106 -3.43 14.33 -4.36
N PHE A 107 -3.49 14.95 -3.21
CA PHE A 107 -4.71 15.02 -2.40
C PHE A 107 -5.60 16.15 -2.92
N VAL A 108 -6.85 15.81 -3.23
CA VAL A 108 -7.83 16.75 -3.80
C VAL A 108 -9.08 16.76 -2.90
N PRO A 109 -9.06 17.51 -1.78
CA PRO A 109 -10.14 17.50 -0.79
C PRO A 109 -11.50 17.85 -1.39
N GLN A 110 -11.57 18.84 -2.30
CA GLN A 110 -12.79 19.28 -2.94
C GLN A 110 -13.47 18.19 -3.79
N LYS A 111 -12.75 17.13 -4.12
CA LYS A 111 -13.25 15.99 -4.90
C LYS A 111 -13.24 14.68 -4.13
N ASN A 112 -12.91 14.72 -2.84
CA ASN A 112 -12.78 13.56 -1.97
C ASN A 112 -11.98 12.41 -2.62
N ARG A 113 -10.82 12.75 -3.22
CA ARG A 113 -9.99 11.76 -3.89
C ARG A 113 -8.50 12.03 -3.76
N ILE A 114 -7.73 10.96 -3.89
CA ILE A 114 -6.28 10.99 -4.00
C ILE A 114 -5.93 10.51 -5.42
N GLU A 115 -5.28 11.36 -6.19
CA GLU A 115 -4.81 11.03 -7.54
C GLU A 115 -3.41 10.45 -7.44
N VAL A 116 -3.24 9.20 -7.86
CA VAL A 116 -1.96 8.50 -7.82
C VAL A 116 -1.42 8.37 -9.24
N ARG A 117 -0.20 8.82 -9.46
CA ARG A 117 0.46 8.81 -10.77
C ARG A 117 1.90 8.38 -10.60
N THR A 118 2.38 7.54 -11.50
CA THR A 118 3.78 7.15 -11.55
C THR A 118 4.47 7.89 -12.69
N TRP A 119 5.48 8.65 -12.36
CA TRP A 119 6.32 9.37 -13.31
C TRP A 119 7.62 8.61 -13.53
N ILE A 120 8.08 8.54 -14.78
CA ILE A 120 9.37 7.94 -15.17
C ILE A 120 10.33 9.06 -15.55
N PRO A 121 11.22 9.47 -14.64
CA PRO A 121 12.12 10.61 -14.87
C PRO A 121 12.98 10.46 -16.11
N SER A 122 13.59 9.28 -16.30
CA SER A 122 14.46 9.01 -17.46
C SER A 122 13.77 9.12 -18.83
N LYS A 123 12.45 9.04 -18.86
CA LYS A 123 11.62 9.12 -20.08
C LYS A 123 10.76 10.37 -20.13
N ASN A 124 10.79 11.18 -19.11
CA ASN A 124 9.98 12.40 -18.96
C ASN A 124 8.49 12.18 -19.25
N LYS A 125 7.91 11.09 -18.76
CA LYS A 125 6.51 10.73 -19.00
C LYS A 125 5.89 9.92 -17.86
N PHE A 126 4.55 9.90 -17.83
CA PHE A 126 3.81 8.99 -16.96
C PHE A 126 3.98 7.53 -17.40
N CYS A 127 4.13 6.66 -16.42
CA CYS A 127 4.16 5.21 -16.63
C CYS A 127 2.77 4.73 -17.06
N LYS A 128 2.70 4.02 -18.16
CA LYS A 128 1.48 3.34 -18.61
C LYS A 128 1.58 1.84 -18.47
N SER A 129 2.79 1.31 -18.54
CA SER A 129 3.07 -0.12 -18.42
C SER A 129 4.55 -0.33 -18.12
N THR A 130 4.87 -1.46 -17.51
CA THR A 130 6.23 -1.99 -17.40
C THR A 130 6.26 -3.43 -17.92
N LYS A 131 7.45 -4.01 -18.03
CA LYS A 131 7.58 -5.43 -18.38
C LYS A 131 6.95 -6.37 -17.32
N ILE A 132 6.89 -5.92 -16.06
CA ILE A 132 6.36 -6.71 -14.94
C ILE A 132 4.87 -6.44 -14.78
N VAL A 133 4.45 -5.19 -14.85
CA VAL A 133 3.07 -4.74 -14.66
C VAL A 133 2.61 -4.06 -15.94
N PRO A 134 1.89 -4.75 -16.81
CA PRO A 134 1.40 -4.19 -18.07
C PRO A 134 0.19 -3.26 -17.91
N ASP A 135 -0.52 -3.36 -16.80
CA ASP A 135 -1.77 -2.65 -16.58
C ASP A 135 -1.52 -1.20 -16.16
N VAL A 136 -2.13 -0.27 -16.89
CA VAL A 136 -2.03 1.17 -16.61
C VAL A 136 -2.66 1.55 -15.27
N ASP A 137 -3.68 0.84 -14.85
CA ASP A 137 -4.42 1.13 -13.62
C ASP A 137 -3.61 0.83 -12.35
N GLU A 138 -2.55 0.04 -12.45
CA GLU A 138 -1.59 -0.11 -11.35
C GLU A 138 -0.56 1.03 -11.28
N HIS A 139 -0.45 1.82 -12.32
CA HIS A 139 0.48 2.95 -12.40
C HIS A 139 -0.20 4.30 -12.21
N GLN A 140 -1.46 4.42 -12.63
CA GLN A 140 -2.22 5.65 -12.63
C GLN A 140 -3.66 5.37 -12.22
N PHE A 141 -4.04 5.75 -11.02
CA PHE A 141 -5.38 5.50 -10.49
C PHE A 141 -5.84 6.62 -9.55
N ASN A 142 -7.09 6.56 -9.14
CA ASN A 142 -7.66 7.45 -8.16
C ASN A 142 -8.21 6.63 -7.00
N LEU A 143 -7.93 7.07 -5.79
CA LEU A 143 -8.47 6.50 -4.57
C LEU A 143 -9.55 7.44 -4.04
N ARG A 144 -10.71 6.89 -3.67
CA ARG A 144 -11.77 7.65 -3.02
C ARG A 144 -11.46 7.76 -1.53
N TYR A 145 -11.36 8.99 -1.04
CA TYR A 145 -11.12 9.25 0.37
C TYR A 145 -11.76 10.57 0.78
N ASP A 146 -12.71 10.52 1.71
CA ASP A 146 -13.34 11.73 2.25
C ASP A 146 -12.39 12.39 3.26
N MET A 147 -11.82 13.51 2.85
CA MET A 147 -10.87 14.29 3.67
C MET A 147 -11.57 15.28 4.58
N THR A 148 -12.88 15.45 4.42
CA THR A 148 -13.70 16.39 5.22
C THR A 148 -14.49 15.70 6.31
N ALA A 149 -14.76 14.42 6.18
CA ALA A 149 -15.49 13.65 7.18
C ALA A 149 -14.76 13.66 8.54
N GLU A 150 -15.53 13.76 9.61
CA GLU A 150 -15.00 13.58 10.96
C GLU A 150 -14.50 12.14 11.14
N LEU A 151 -13.40 12.00 11.88
CA LEU A 151 -12.90 10.67 12.23
C LEU A 151 -13.84 10.05 13.27
N LYS A 152 -14.36 8.88 12.96
CA LYS A 152 -15.11 8.08 13.96
C LYS A 152 -14.13 7.71 15.07
N GLN A 153 -14.46 8.09 16.29
CA GLN A 153 -13.74 7.71 17.48
C GLN A 153 -14.08 6.28 17.90
#